data_3951f0850794aed824f13160296e3a62
#
_entry.id   3951f0850794aed824f13160296e3a62
#
_cell.length_a   1.000
_cell.length_b   1.000
_cell.length_c   1.000
_cell.angle_alpha   90.00
_cell.angle_beta   90.00
_cell.angle_gamma   90.00
#
_symmetry.space_group_name_H-M   'P 1'
#
loop_
_entity.id
_entity.type
_entity.pdbx_description
1 polymer ?
#
loop_
_entity_poly.entity_id
_entity_poly.type
_entity_poly.pdbx_seq_one_letter_code
_entity_poly.pdbx_strand_id
1 'polypeptide(L)'
;AARAVVLASGGFPYDIERRKQLYAHAPNGTEHYSPSPAGNTGDGLRLAESAGGQVNTALPNAAAWVPVSVVTRKDGSPGYMPHFIDRAKPGVIAVTRNGRRFTNEGSSYHDFVQEMVRACAGQGETCAWLVCDHKTLRKYGLGSVAPFPLPIKRYLDTGYLTRGASVAELAQKTGIDAGSLRQTVEAFNREAALGRDPQFGKGSKAYNRYQGDATVTPNPCVAPLEHGPYYA
;
A
#
# COMPACT_ATOMS: atom_id res chain seq x y z
N ALA A 1 -32.46 -15.57 -29.13
CA ALA A 1 -32.50 -14.35 -28.28
C ALA A 1 -32.26 -14.76 -26.83
N ALA A 2 -31.38 -14.06 -26.12
CA ALA A 2 -31.12 -14.28 -24.70
C ALA A 2 -31.97 -13.32 -23.84
N ARG A 3 -32.37 -13.78 -22.64
CA ARG A 3 -33.10 -12.93 -21.67
C ARG A 3 -32.16 -11.92 -20.96
N ALA A 4 -30.87 -12.24 -20.90
CA ALA A 4 -29.83 -11.42 -20.29
C ALA A 4 -28.49 -11.73 -20.93
N VAL A 5 -27.56 -10.79 -20.80
CA VAL A 5 -26.16 -10.94 -21.23
C VAL A 5 -25.26 -10.66 -20.05
N VAL A 6 -24.27 -11.52 -19.81
CA VAL A 6 -23.23 -11.30 -18.80
C VAL A 6 -21.96 -10.84 -19.50
N LEU A 7 -21.48 -9.67 -19.10
CA LEU A 7 -20.20 -9.13 -19.56
C LEU A 7 -19.11 -9.54 -18.56
N ALA A 8 -18.19 -10.38 -18.99
CA ALA A 8 -17.08 -10.89 -18.18
C ALA A 8 -15.72 -10.69 -18.90
N SER A 9 -15.60 -9.59 -19.65
CA SER A 9 -14.45 -9.27 -20.51
C SER A 9 -13.35 -8.46 -19.83
N GLY A 10 -13.29 -8.46 -18.51
CA GLY A 10 -12.37 -7.66 -17.72
C GLY A 10 -12.92 -6.27 -17.39
N GLY A 11 -12.10 -5.47 -16.69
CA GLY A 11 -12.43 -4.13 -16.27
C GLY A 11 -11.83 -3.04 -17.18
N PHE A 12 -11.63 -1.85 -16.58
CA PHE A 12 -11.12 -0.69 -17.32
C PHE A 12 -9.86 -0.05 -16.68
N PRO A 13 -8.95 -0.80 -16.02
CA PRO A 13 -7.82 -0.19 -15.33
C PRO A 13 -6.82 0.52 -16.27
N TYR A 14 -6.92 0.34 -17.58
CA TYR A 14 -6.11 1.04 -18.59
C TYR A 14 -6.91 2.04 -19.45
N ASP A 15 -8.17 2.30 -19.12
CA ASP A 15 -8.95 3.38 -19.73
C ASP A 15 -8.66 4.70 -19.00
N ILE A 16 -7.78 5.51 -19.60
CA ILE A 16 -7.32 6.78 -18.99
C ILE A 16 -8.48 7.75 -18.75
N GLU A 17 -9.43 7.85 -19.67
CA GLU A 17 -10.54 8.79 -19.55
C GLU A 17 -11.53 8.37 -18.45
N ARG A 18 -11.80 7.08 -18.32
CA ARG A 18 -12.61 6.57 -17.19
C ARG A 18 -11.90 6.72 -15.84
N ARG A 19 -10.58 6.56 -15.80
CA ARG A 19 -9.80 6.83 -14.57
C ARG A 19 -9.96 8.27 -14.10
N LYS A 20 -9.80 9.25 -14.99
CA LYS A 20 -9.99 10.67 -14.66
C LYS A 20 -11.36 10.95 -14.05
N GLN A 21 -12.39 10.29 -14.56
CA GLN A 21 -13.78 10.49 -14.13
C GLN A 21 -14.11 9.77 -12.83
N LEU A 22 -13.56 8.55 -12.62
CA LEU A 22 -14.04 7.62 -11.61
C LEU A 22 -13.02 7.33 -10.49
N TYR A 23 -11.74 7.68 -10.67
CA TYR A 23 -10.70 7.41 -9.69
C TYR A 23 -10.26 8.71 -9.02
N ALA A 24 -10.73 8.95 -7.81
CA ALA A 24 -10.42 10.19 -7.07
C ALA A 24 -8.91 10.45 -6.87
N HIS A 25 -8.10 9.39 -6.87
CA HIS A 25 -6.63 9.47 -6.74
C HIS A 25 -5.90 9.61 -8.08
N ALA A 26 -6.61 9.67 -9.20
CA ALA A 26 -6.02 9.70 -10.54
C ALA A 26 -6.63 10.81 -11.41
N PRO A 27 -6.51 12.09 -11.01
CA PRO A 27 -7.14 13.21 -11.73
C PRO A 27 -6.65 13.37 -13.17
N ASN A 28 -5.42 12.93 -13.47
CA ASN A 28 -4.88 12.92 -14.85
C ASN A 28 -5.00 11.52 -15.50
N GLY A 29 -5.51 10.52 -14.79
CA GLY A 29 -5.65 9.14 -15.24
C GLY A 29 -4.35 8.34 -15.27
N THR A 30 -3.20 8.95 -14.95
CA THR A 30 -1.86 8.33 -14.99
C THR A 30 -1.33 7.91 -13.63
N GLU A 31 -1.93 8.37 -12.55
CA GLU A 31 -1.51 8.15 -11.17
C GLU A 31 -1.92 6.78 -10.61
N HIS A 32 -2.57 5.97 -11.42
CA HIS A 32 -3.01 4.62 -11.05
C HIS A 32 -2.13 3.56 -11.70
N TYR A 33 -1.62 2.65 -10.89
CA TYR A 33 -0.83 1.50 -11.32
C TYR A 33 -1.66 0.23 -11.22
N SER A 34 -1.62 -0.63 -12.24
CA SER A 34 -2.37 -1.88 -12.24
C SER A 34 -1.51 -3.05 -12.73
N PRO A 35 -1.52 -4.19 -12.05
CA PRO A 35 -0.91 -5.42 -12.53
C PRO A 35 -1.76 -6.13 -13.60
N SER A 36 -2.94 -5.59 -13.92
CA SER A 36 -3.81 -6.15 -14.95
C SER A 36 -3.17 -6.07 -16.35
N PRO A 37 -3.57 -6.92 -17.29
CA PRO A 37 -3.15 -6.78 -18.68
C PRO A 37 -3.50 -5.41 -19.26
N ALA A 38 -2.59 -4.85 -20.07
CA ALA A 38 -2.77 -3.53 -20.68
C ALA A 38 -4.00 -3.42 -21.61
N GLY A 39 -4.50 -4.55 -22.10
CA GLY A 39 -5.73 -4.62 -22.88
C GLY A 39 -7.03 -4.46 -22.08
N ASN A 40 -6.98 -4.34 -20.76
CA ASN A 40 -8.18 -4.07 -19.95
C ASN A 40 -8.56 -2.57 -20.05
N THR A 41 -9.07 -2.18 -21.21
CA THR A 41 -9.42 -0.81 -21.58
C THR A 41 -10.92 -0.51 -21.52
N GLY A 42 -11.73 -1.40 -20.91
CA GLY A 42 -13.17 -1.16 -20.74
C GLY A 42 -14.02 -1.51 -21.97
N ASP A 43 -13.55 -2.39 -22.85
CA ASP A 43 -14.27 -2.76 -24.09
C ASP A 43 -15.67 -3.29 -23.83
N GLY A 44 -15.84 -4.14 -22.79
CA GLY A 44 -17.16 -4.64 -22.41
C GLY A 44 -18.12 -3.55 -21.98
N LEU A 45 -17.63 -2.52 -21.28
CA LEU A 45 -18.45 -1.38 -20.89
C LEU A 45 -18.87 -0.57 -22.12
N ARG A 46 -17.91 -0.26 -23.02
CA ARG A 46 -18.21 0.45 -24.28
C ARG A 46 -19.21 -0.29 -25.15
N LEU A 47 -19.07 -1.62 -25.23
CA LEU A 47 -20.02 -2.46 -25.95
C LEU A 47 -21.43 -2.40 -25.34
N ALA A 48 -21.54 -2.46 -24.02
CA ALA A 48 -22.82 -2.32 -23.33
C ALA A 48 -23.44 -0.94 -23.58
N GLU A 49 -22.67 0.12 -23.47
CA GLU A 49 -23.12 1.49 -23.70
C GLU A 49 -23.58 1.70 -25.14
N SER A 50 -22.86 1.14 -26.13
CA SER A 50 -23.27 1.20 -27.53
C SER A 50 -24.59 0.48 -27.83
N ALA A 51 -24.97 -0.48 -27.01
CA ALA A 51 -26.24 -1.19 -27.05
C ALA A 51 -27.34 -0.54 -26.19
N GLY A 52 -27.12 0.68 -25.67
CA GLY A 52 -28.07 1.39 -24.83
C GLY A 52 -28.00 1.06 -23.34
N GLY A 53 -27.00 0.30 -22.91
CA GLY A 53 -26.74 0.02 -21.50
C GLY A 53 -26.22 1.25 -20.75
N GLN A 54 -26.35 1.24 -19.44
CA GLN A 54 -25.84 2.32 -18.57
C GLN A 54 -24.85 1.76 -17.56
N VAL A 55 -23.73 2.44 -17.38
CA VAL A 55 -22.76 2.16 -16.32
C VAL A 55 -23.18 2.90 -15.05
N ASN A 56 -23.36 2.17 -13.95
CA ASN A 56 -23.62 2.77 -12.65
C ASN A 56 -22.35 3.39 -12.09
N THR A 57 -22.25 4.71 -12.11
CA THR A 57 -21.12 5.49 -11.59
C THR A 57 -21.40 6.10 -10.20
N ALA A 58 -22.58 5.83 -9.61
CA ALA A 58 -22.99 6.39 -8.32
C ALA A 58 -22.35 5.69 -7.12
N LEU A 59 -21.61 4.62 -7.32
CA LEU A 59 -20.91 3.94 -6.24
C LEU A 59 -19.69 4.74 -5.77
N PRO A 60 -19.43 4.81 -4.46
CA PRO A 60 -18.31 5.60 -3.91
C PRO A 60 -16.94 5.11 -4.34
N ASN A 61 -16.83 3.86 -4.80
CA ASN A 61 -15.60 3.26 -5.31
C ASN A 61 -15.88 2.54 -6.62
N ALA A 62 -15.21 2.97 -7.65
CA ALA A 62 -15.34 2.38 -8.99
C ALA A 62 -14.59 1.06 -9.16
N ALA A 63 -13.76 0.67 -8.18
CA ALA A 63 -12.98 -0.56 -8.19
C ALA A 63 -12.64 -1.03 -6.77
N ALA A 64 -12.15 -2.27 -6.65
CA ALA A 64 -11.49 -2.75 -5.45
C ALA A 64 -10.03 -2.29 -5.48
N TRP A 65 -9.64 -1.44 -4.54
CA TRP A 65 -8.30 -0.86 -4.46
C TRP A 65 -7.32 -1.81 -3.78
N VAL A 66 -6.07 -1.81 -4.25
CA VAL A 66 -4.93 -2.44 -3.56
C VAL A 66 -3.74 -1.49 -3.62
N PRO A 67 -3.00 -1.27 -2.53
CA PRO A 67 -1.79 -0.47 -2.59
C PRO A 67 -0.72 -1.27 -3.34
N VAL A 68 -0.02 -0.59 -4.24
CA VAL A 68 1.06 -1.20 -5.05
C VAL A 68 2.34 -0.37 -4.93
N SER A 69 3.48 -1.04 -5.01
CA SER A 69 4.77 -0.41 -5.23
C SER A 69 5.32 -0.76 -6.61
N VAL A 70 6.09 0.16 -7.19
CA VAL A 70 6.68 -0.02 -8.52
C VAL A 70 8.13 -0.48 -8.36
N VAL A 71 8.42 -1.70 -8.81
CA VAL A 71 9.76 -2.28 -8.76
C VAL A 71 10.36 -2.35 -10.17
N THR A 72 11.63 -1.98 -10.31
CA THR A 72 12.35 -2.14 -11.59
C THR A 72 12.71 -3.61 -11.81
N ARG A 73 12.21 -4.21 -12.88
CA ARG A 73 12.55 -5.57 -13.29
C ARG A 73 13.98 -5.67 -13.81
N LYS A 74 14.47 -6.89 -14.07
CA LYS A 74 15.83 -7.10 -14.59
C LYS A 74 16.04 -6.52 -15.99
N ASP A 75 15.00 -6.45 -16.79
CA ASP A 75 14.98 -5.86 -18.13
C ASP A 75 14.76 -4.34 -18.15
N GLY A 76 14.70 -3.69 -16.98
CA GLY A 76 14.44 -2.27 -16.81
C GLY A 76 12.96 -1.89 -16.84
N SER A 77 12.05 -2.80 -17.16
CA SER A 77 10.62 -2.52 -17.19
C SER A 77 10.04 -2.38 -15.77
N PRO A 78 8.94 -1.62 -15.60
CA PRO A 78 8.26 -1.54 -14.31
C PRO A 78 7.52 -2.86 -13.99
N GLY A 79 7.63 -3.31 -12.74
CA GLY A 79 6.78 -4.33 -12.16
C GLY A 79 5.90 -3.72 -11.07
N TYR A 80 4.72 -4.23 -10.90
CA TYR A 80 3.78 -3.76 -9.87
C TYR A 80 3.63 -4.82 -8.80
N MET A 81 4.02 -4.50 -7.56
CA MET A 81 3.93 -5.39 -6.41
C MET A 81 2.74 -5.00 -5.54
N PRO A 82 1.66 -5.80 -5.51
CA PRO A 82 0.53 -5.53 -4.65
C PRO A 82 0.83 -5.90 -3.20
N HIS A 83 0.53 -4.99 -2.27
CA HIS A 83 0.73 -5.18 -0.84
C HIS A 83 -0.53 -5.73 -0.18
N PHE A 84 -0.66 -7.04 -0.10
CA PHE A 84 -1.83 -7.68 0.51
C PHE A 84 -1.66 -7.91 2.01
N ILE A 85 -0.58 -8.57 2.43
CA ILE A 85 -0.39 -9.08 3.80
C ILE A 85 0.84 -8.53 4.52
N ASP A 86 1.84 -8.05 3.80
CA ASP A 86 3.11 -7.55 4.35
C ASP A 86 2.92 -6.36 5.30
N ARG A 87 1.92 -5.51 5.01
CA ARG A 87 1.53 -4.35 5.82
C ARG A 87 1.13 -4.71 7.25
N ALA A 88 0.50 -5.87 7.43
CA ALA A 88 0.00 -6.33 8.73
C ALA A 88 1.09 -6.95 9.62
N LYS A 89 2.29 -7.18 9.09
CA LYS A 89 3.37 -7.80 9.86
C LYS A 89 3.77 -6.92 11.06
N PRO A 90 4.13 -7.53 12.20
CA PRO A 90 4.61 -6.79 13.35
C PRO A 90 5.90 -6.04 13.02
N GLY A 91 6.01 -4.79 13.47
CA GLY A 91 7.14 -3.93 13.16
C GLY A 91 7.05 -3.20 11.81
N VAL A 92 5.90 -3.25 11.13
CA VAL A 92 5.61 -2.43 9.93
C VAL A 92 4.58 -1.38 10.27
N ILE A 93 4.85 -0.12 9.91
CA ILE A 93 3.89 0.99 9.96
C ILE A 93 3.81 1.66 8.59
N ALA A 94 2.67 2.29 8.29
CA ALA A 94 2.47 3.07 7.07
C ALA A 94 2.34 4.56 7.40
N VAL A 95 3.10 5.40 6.72
CA VAL A 95 3.07 6.85 6.90
C VAL A 95 2.93 7.58 5.57
N THR A 96 2.29 8.75 5.57
CA THR A 96 2.31 9.65 4.42
C THR A 96 3.51 10.60 4.49
N ARG A 97 3.68 11.48 3.51
CA ARG A 97 4.79 12.46 3.45
C ARG A 97 4.90 13.32 4.72
N ASN A 98 3.81 13.54 5.42
CA ASN A 98 3.79 14.28 6.69
C ASN A 98 4.35 13.48 7.89
N GLY A 99 4.84 12.26 7.68
CA GLY A 99 5.44 11.42 8.73
C GLY A 99 4.45 10.80 9.72
N ARG A 100 3.15 10.86 9.44
CA ARG A 100 2.10 10.36 10.34
C ARG A 100 1.44 9.10 9.78
N ARG A 101 1.12 8.16 10.66
CA ARG A 101 0.24 7.03 10.34
C ARG A 101 -1.15 7.55 10.03
N PHE A 102 -1.86 6.85 9.18
CA PHE A 102 -3.19 7.25 8.71
C PHE A 102 -4.25 6.15 8.82
N THR A 103 -3.85 4.91 9.14
CA THR A 103 -4.77 3.77 9.18
C THR A 103 -4.21 2.62 10.00
N ASN A 104 -5.04 1.60 10.23
CA ASN A 104 -4.63 0.28 10.66
C ASN A 104 -4.05 -0.49 9.47
N GLU A 105 -2.76 -0.74 9.46
CA GLU A 105 -2.06 -1.39 8.35
C GLU A 105 -2.52 -2.85 8.12
N GLY A 106 -3.12 -3.47 9.15
CA GLY A 106 -3.72 -4.81 9.06
C GLY A 106 -5.15 -4.83 8.52
N SER A 107 -5.75 -3.68 8.21
CA SER A 107 -7.06 -3.60 7.56
C SER A 107 -7.01 -4.14 6.13
N SER A 108 -8.19 -4.35 5.51
CA SER A 108 -8.24 -4.79 4.12
C SER A 108 -7.44 -3.84 3.21
N TYR A 109 -6.90 -4.37 2.13
CA TYR A 109 -6.16 -3.55 1.17
C TYR A 109 -7.05 -2.44 0.58
N HIS A 110 -8.35 -2.68 0.45
CA HIS A 110 -9.31 -1.70 -0.02
C HIS A 110 -9.48 -0.54 0.98
N ASP A 111 -9.73 -0.86 2.26
CA ASP A 111 -9.86 0.14 3.32
C ASP A 111 -8.55 0.93 3.49
N PHE A 112 -7.41 0.24 3.43
CA PHE A 112 -6.10 0.89 3.49
C PHE A 112 -5.93 1.97 2.42
N VAL A 113 -6.30 1.66 1.16
CA VAL A 113 -6.19 2.63 0.05
C VAL A 113 -7.19 3.77 0.20
N GLN A 114 -8.41 3.50 0.67
CA GLN A 114 -9.37 4.57 0.93
C GLN A 114 -8.83 5.57 1.96
N GLU A 115 -8.27 5.07 3.07
CA GLU A 115 -7.65 5.94 4.07
C GLU A 115 -6.40 6.66 3.54
N MET A 116 -5.60 6.01 2.69
CA MET A 116 -4.46 6.64 2.02
C MET A 116 -4.91 7.79 1.12
N VAL A 117 -5.93 7.59 0.30
CA VAL A 117 -6.51 8.65 -0.55
C VAL A 117 -6.99 9.83 0.28
N ARG A 118 -7.72 9.57 1.39
CA ARG A 118 -8.17 10.61 2.32
C ARG A 118 -7.03 11.36 2.96
N ALA A 119 -6.02 10.64 3.46
CA ALA A 119 -4.87 11.22 4.13
C ALA A 119 -3.96 12.04 3.20
N CYS A 120 -3.95 11.71 1.90
CA CYS A 120 -3.17 12.43 0.89
C CYS A 120 -3.96 13.53 0.18
N ALA A 121 -5.24 13.74 0.52
CA ALA A 121 -6.06 14.77 -0.11
C ALA A 121 -5.39 16.17 0.02
N GLY A 122 -5.24 16.85 -1.10
CA GLY A 122 -4.58 18.16 -1.16
C GLY A 122 -3.05 18.13 -1.10
N GLN A 123 -2.41 16.94 -1.06
CA GLN A 123 -0.94 16.81 -1.03
C GLN A 123 -0.33 16.54 -2.42
N GLY A 124 -1.11 16.58 -3.48
CA GLY A 124 -0.68 16.35 -4.87
C GLY A 124 -0.70 14.89 -5.26
N GLU A 125 0.11 14.04 -4.65
CA GLU A 125 0.22 12.61 -4.97
C GLU A 125 -0.35 11.74 -3.85
N THR A 126 -1.11 10.71 -4.23
CA THR A 126 -1.57 9.68 -3.29
C THR A 126 -0.47 8.64 -3.10
N CYS A 127 0.38 8.85 -2.11
CA CYS A 127 1.54 8.03 -1.83
C CYS A 127 1.75 7.84 -0.32
N ALA A 128 2.21 6.65 0.06
CA ALA A 128 2.60 6.34 1.43
C ALA A 128 3.84 5.43 1.46
N TRP A 129 4.55 5.44 2.56
CA TRP A 129 5.71 4.60 2.81
C TRP A 129 5.38 3.54 3.86
N LEU A 130 5.75 2.29 3.58
CA LEU A 130 5.82 1.25 4.59
C LEU A 130 7.18 1.33 5.27
N VAL A 131 7.19 1.65 6.55
CA VAL A 131 8.41 1.81 7.34
C VAL A 131 8.60 0.63 8.26
N CYS A 132 9.80 0.06 8.27
CA CYS A 132 10.17 -1.01 9.19
C CYS A 132 11.65 -0.90 9.61
N ASP A 133 12.03 -1.67 10.62
CA ASP A 133 13.41 -1.83 11.04
C ASP A 133 14.11 -3.04 10.36
N HIS A 134 15.41 -3.21 10.65
CA HIS A 134 16.21 -4.27 10.06
C HIS A 134 15.72 -5.68 10.44
N LYS A 135 15.34 -5.87 11.69
CA LYS A 135 14.84 -7.16 12.20
C LYS A 135 13.55 -7.56 11.46
N THR A 136 12.63 -6.63 11.32
CA THR A 136 11.36 -6.83 10.62
C THR A 136 11.58 -7.13 9.14
N LEU A 137 12.40 -6.33 8.44
CA LEU A 137 12.71 -6.57 7.04
C LEU A 137 13.33 -7.96 6.81
N ARG A 138 14.25 -8.38 7.67
CA ARG A 138 14.92 -9.67 7.53
C ARG A 138 14.01 -10.85 7.84
N LYS A 139 13.03 -10.67 8.73
CA LYS A 139 12.10 -11.73 9.09
C LYS A 139 10.96 -11.90 8.10
N TYR A 140 10.38 -10.79 7.60
CA TYR A 140 9.14 -10.83 6.83
C TYR A 140 9.31 -10.37 5.38
N GLY A 141 10.39 -9.67 5.06
CA GLY A 141 10.49 -8.92 3.81
C GLY A 141 9.67 -7.64 3.81
N LEU A 142 9.61 -6.96 2.67
CA LEU A 142 8.76 -5.80 2.45
C LEU A 142 8.49 -5.66 0.93
N GLY A 143 7.26 -5.82 0.51
CA GLY A 143 6.91 -5.82 -0.90
C GLY A 143 7.71 -6.84 -1.71
N SER A 144 8.44 -6.38 -2.73
CA SER A 144 9.31 -7.23 -3.54
C SER A 144 10.60 -7.66 -2.85
N VAL A 145 10.92 -7.08 -1.70
CA VAL A 145 12.10 -7.47 -0.91
C VAL A 145 11.77 -8.72 -0.12
N ALA A 146 12.31 -9.86 -0.55
CA ALA A 146 12.08 -11.12 0.14
C ALA A 146 12.82 -11.16 1.51
N PRO A 147 12.31 -11.96 2.47
CA PRO A 147 12.98 -12.14 3.75
C PRO A 147 14.38 -12.75 3.61
N PHE A 148 15.13 -12.66 4.70
CA PHE A 148 16.49 -13.21 4.78
C PHE A 148 16.63 -14.63 4.18
N PRO A 149 17.75 -15.00 3.54
CA PRO A 149 19.03 -14.28 3.51
C PRO A 149 19.32 -13.51 2.21
N LEU A 150 18.31 -13.20 1.41
CA LEU A 150 18.51 -12.66 0.06
C LEU A 150 19.14 -11.25 0.07
N PRO A 151 20.04 -10.95 -0.88
CA PRO A 151 20.65 -9.63 -0.99
C PRO A 151 19.62 -8.55 -1.30
N ILE A 152 19.71 -7.42 -0.59
CA ILE A 152 18.82 -6.25 -0.80
C ILE A 152 19.45 -5.16 -1.66
N LYS A 153 20.74 -5.34 -2.05
CA LYS A 153 21.51 -4.32 -2.78
C LYS A 153 20.79 -3.80 -4.03
N ARG A 154 20.22 -4.70 -4.83
CA ARG A 154 19.47 -4.34 -6.04
C ARG A 154 18.33 -3.36 -5.75
N TYR A 155 17.59 -3.57 -4.67
CA TYR A 155 16.46 -2.73 -4.31
C TYR A 155 16.90 -1.35 -3.79
N LEU A 156 18.06 -1.29 -3.14
CA LEU A 156 18.68 -0.02 -2.73
C LEU A 156 19.21 0.74 -3.95
N ASP A 157 19.91 0.06 -4.88
CA ASP A 157 20.47 0.68 -6.08
C ASP A 157 19.38 1.23 -7.02
N THR A 158 18.21 0.59 -7.09
CA THR A 158 17.09 1.04 -7.93
C THR A 158 16.17 2.04 -7.23
N GLY A 159 16.41 2.35 -5.95
CA GLY A 159 15.55 3.24 -5.16
C GLY A 159 14.21 2.64 -4.76
N TYR A 160 13.97 1.34 -5.02
CA TYR A 160 12.77 0.64 -4.55
C TYR A 160 12.71 0.56 -3.03
N LEU A 161 13.85 0.38 -2.40
CA LEU A 161 14.02 0.36 -0.96
C LEU A 161 14.96 1.48 -0.55
N THR A 162 14.55 2.31 0.37
CA THR A 162 15.40 3.34 0.98
C THR A 162 15.89 2.85 2.34
N ARG A 163 17.17 3.08 2.65
CA ARG A 163 17.80 2.72 3.93
C ARG A 163 18.35 3.94 4.64
N GLY A 164 18.00 4.10 5.91
CA GLY A 164 18.59 5.06 6.84
C GLY A 164 19.20 4.36 8.05
N ALA A 165 20.36 4.79 8.52
CA ALA A 165 20.96 4.29 9.76
C ALA A 165 20.11 4.69 10.98
N SER A 166 19.37 5.79 10.88
CA SER A 166 18.40 6.28 11.86
C SER A 166 17.08 6.63 11.18
N VAL A 167 16.02 6.80 11.97
CA VAL A 167 14.71 7.31 11.52
C VAL A 167 14.85 8.69 10.86
N ALA A 168 15.71 9.56 11.41
CA ALA A 168 15.95 10.88 10.86
C ALA A 168 16.63 10.82 9.47
N GLU A 169 17.63 9.97 9.31
CA GLU A 169 18.28 9.75 8.00
C GLU A 169 17.32 9.13 6.97
N LEU A 170 16.49 8.19 7.41
CA LEU A 170 15.46 7.60 6.53
C LEU A 170 14.50 8.69 6.04
N ALA A 171 14.00 9.53 6.95
CA ALA A 171 13.12 10.64 6.62
C ALA A 171 13.75 11.62 5.63
N GLN A 172 15.00 11.99 5.84
CA GLN A 172 15.75 12.87 4.93
C GLN A 172 15.83 12.28 3.52
N LYS A 173 16.13 10.99 3.40
CA LYS A 173 16.28 10.31 2.10
C LYS A 173 14.95 10.09 1.37
N THR A 174 13.86 9.93 2.10
CA THR A 174 12.53 9.69 1.54
C THR A 174 11.72 10.97 1.32
N GLY A 175 12.15 12.11 1.89
CA GLY A 175 11.39 13.35 1.87
C GLY A 175 10.17 13.34 2.80
N ILE A 176 10.12 12.41 3.75
CA ILE A 176 9.12 12.37 4.82
C ILE A 176 9.49 13.42 5.87
N ASP A 177 8.51 14.09 6.49
CA ASP A 177 8.76 15.02 7.59
C ASP A 177 9.47 14.31 8.76
N ALA A 178 10.72 14.72 9.03
CA ALA A 178 11.59 14.03 9.98
C ALA A 178 11.12 14.14 11.43
N GLY A 179 10.57 15.32 11.79
CA GLY A 179 10.07 15.58 13.14
C GLY A 179 8.87 14.70 13.45
N SER A 180 7.89 14.69 12.55
CA SER A 180 6.68 13.89 12.71
C SER A 180 6.96 12.40 12.62
N LEU A 181 7.85 11.95 11.70
CA LEU A 181 8.19 10.52 11.59
C LEU A 181 8.82 10.01 12.89
N ARG A 182 9.76 10.78 13.46
CA ARG A 182 10.37 10.43 14.76
C ARG A 182 9.31 10.30 15.85
N GLN A 183 8.45 11.32 16.00
CA GLN A 183 7.36 11.29 16.99
C GLN A 183 6.42 10.11 16.77
N THR A 184 6.09 9.78 15.53
CA THR A 184 5.23 8.64 15.14
C THR A 184 5.87 7.32 15.57
N VAL A 185 7.16 7.11 15.26
CA VAL A 185 7.88 5.87 15.63
C VAL A 185 8.00 5.76 17.16
N GLU A 186 8.37 6.84 17.84
CA GLU A 186 8.48 6.86 19.31
C GLU A 186 7.13 6.56 19.99
N ALA A 187 6.05 7.19 19.53
CA ALA A 187 4.71 6.96 20.07
C ALA A 187 4.23 5.52 19.81
N PHE A 188 4.45 5.02 18.59
CA PHE A 188 4.12 3.63 18.24
C PHE A 188 4.92 2.65 19.08
N ASN A 189 6.24 2.83 19.21
CA ASN A 189 7.12 1.92 19.94
C ASN A 189 6.73 1.77 21.42
N ARG A 190 6.36 2.87 22.10
CA ARG A 190 5.92 2.81 23.51
C ARG A 190 4.74 1.86 23.71
N GLU A 191 3.75 1.91 22.82
CA GLU A 191 2.56 1.06 22.91
C GLU A 191 2.82 -0.34 22.33
N ALA A 192 3.61 -0.41 21.27
CA ALA A 192 3.98 -1.66 20.61
C ALA A 192 4.80 -2.59 21.50
N ALA A 193 5.64 -2.05 22.39
CA ALA A 193 6.36 -2.82 23.42
C ALA A 193 5.39 -3.55 24.39
N LEU A 194 4.17 -3.04 24.52
CA LEU A 194 3.10 -3.65 25.30
C LEU A 194 2.12 -4.47 24.43
N GLY A 195 2.43 -4.65 23.15
CA GLY A 195 1.58 -5.35 22.18
C GLY A 195 0.29 -4.61 21.84
N ARG A 196 0.26 -3.29 21.98
CA ARG A 196 -0.95 -2.47 21.78
C ARG A 196 -0.75 -1.47 20.63
N ASP A 197 -1.85 -1.11 19.97
CA ASP A 197 -1.94 0.02 19.04
C ASP A 197 -3.25 0.79 19.33
N PRO A 198 -3.25 1.72 20.30
CA PRO A 198 -4.46 2.46 20.67
C PRO A 198 -4.89 3.44 19.59
N GLN A 199 -3.99 3.84 18.69
CA GLN A 199 -4.29 4.83 17.66
C GLN A 199 -5.21 4.28 16.56
N PHE A 200 -4.93 3.07 16.07
CA PHE A 200 -5.68 2.47 14.96
C PHE A 200 -6.16 1.03 15.25
N GLY A 201 -5.81 0.46 16.39
CA GLY A 201 -6.25 -0.88 16.78
C GLY A 201 -5.67 -1.99 15.92
N LYS A 202 -4.41 -1.86 15.45
CA LYS A 202 -3.74 -2.90 14.67
C LYS A 202 -3.68 -4.21 15.47
N GLY A 203 -4.16 -5.30 14.85
CA GLY A 203 -4.22 -6.61 15.50
C GLY A 203 -5.43 -6.81 16.44
N SER A 204 -6.38 -5.88 16.49
CA SER A 204 -7.61 -6.02 17.31
C SER A 204 -8.66 -6.93 16.66
N LYS A 205 -8.66 -7.04 15.33
CA LYS A 205 -9.64 -7.82 14.55
C LYS A 205 -9.04 -9.16 14.11
N ALA A 206 -9.88 -10.20 13.98
CA ALA A 206 -9.48 -11.49 13.45
C ALA A 206 -8.79 -11.40 12.09
N TYR A 207 -9.31 -10.56 11.19
CA TYR A 207 -8.72 -10.31 9.87
C TYR A 207 -7.28 -9.75 9.96
N ASN A 208 -6.99 -8.84 10.90
CA ASN A 208 -5.63 -8.35 11.11
C ASN A 208 -4.72 -9.49 11.58
N ARG A 209 -5.16 -10.22 12.61
CA ARG A 209 -4.39 -11.28 13.29
C ARG A 209 -4.03 -12.42 12.35
N TYR A 210 -4.91 -12.78 11.42
CA TYR A 210 -4.66 -13.76 10.37
C TYR A 210 -3.43 -13.42 9.52
N GLN A 211 -3.22 -12.14 9.22
CA GLN A 211 -2.11 -11.65 8.39
C GLN A 211 -0.82 -11.41 9.20
N GLY A 212 -0.90 -11.41 10.51
CA GLY A 212 0.22 -11.16 11.41
C GLY A 212 1.23 -12.31 11.46
N ASP A 213 1.84 -12.48 12.63
CA ASP A 213 2.73 -13.59 12.97
C ASP A 213 2.28 -14.15 14.33
N ALA A 214 1.70 -15.35 14.33
CA ALA A 214 1.16 -16.00 15.52
C ALA A 214 2.21 -16.26 16.62
N THR A 215 3.49 -16.23 16.28
CA THR A 215 4.60 -16.39 17.24
C THR A 215 4.89 -15.11 18.04
N VAL A 216 4.34 -13.97 17.61
CA VAL A 216 4.48 -12.68 18.30
C VAL A 216 3.32 -12.47 19.25
N THR A 217 3.62 -12.37 20.53
CA THR A 217 2.64 -12.21 21.61
C THR A 217 2.88 -10.91 22.37
N PRO A 218 1.83 -10.30 22.91
CA PRO A 218 0.41 -10.71 22.92
C PRO A 218 -0.36 -10.35 21.64
N ASN A 219 0.23 -9.57 20.73
CA ASN A 219 -0.42 -9.12 19.50
C ASN A 219 0.41 -9.52 18.26
N PRO A 220 -0.11 -10.40 17.39
CA PRO A 220 0.63 -10.92 16.25
C PRO A 220 0.92 -9.87 15.14
N CYS A 221 0.34 -8.67 15.24
CA CYS A 221 0.48 -7.61 14.24
C CYS A 221 1.33 -6.43 14.74
N VAL A 222 1.75 -6.43 16.00
CA VAL A 222 2.39 -5.27 16.64
C VAL A 222 3.72 -5.65 17.26
N ALA A 223 4.78 -4.96 16.85
CA ALA A 223 6.09 -5.00 17.48
C ALA A 223 6.78 -3.64 17.28
N PRO A 224 7.64 -3.19 18.19
CA PRO A 224 8.36 -1.93 18.04
C PRO A 224 9.41 -1.98 16.94
N LEU A 225 9.72 -0.82 16.36
CA LEU A 225 10.79 -0.58 15.40
C LEU A 225 12.02 -0.06 16.15
N GLU A 226 12.91 -0.95 16.60
CA GLU A 226 14.03 -0.59 17.50
C GLU A 226 15.40 -0.96 16.94
N HIS A 227 15.45 -1.82 15.92
CA HIS A 227 16.69 -2.40 15.42
C HIS A 227 17.12 -1.79 14.07
N GLY A 228 17.71 -0.60 14.11
CA GLY A 228 18.28 0.01 12.90
C GLY A 228 19.26 -0.93 12.16
N PRO A 229 19.54 -0.68 10.88
CA PRO A 229 18.99 0.40 10.07
C PRO A 229 17.49 0.27 9.80
N TYR A 230 16.87 1.40 9.45
CA TYR A 230 15.46 1.50 9.11
C TYR A 230 15.28 1.54 7.59
N TYR A 231 14.11 1.11 7.13
CA TYR A 231 13.78 1.00 5.71
C TYR A 231 12.38 1.54 5.40
N ALA A 232 12.25 2.02 4.18
CA ALA A 232 10.97 2.45 3.64
C ALA A 232 10.87 2.10 2.15
#